data_4a072747a90144978c96e2c1f14182f3
#
_entry.id   4a072747a90144978c96e2c1f14182f3
#
_cell.length_a   1.000
_cell.length_b   1.000
_cell.length_c   1.000
_cell.angle_alpha   90.00
_cell.angle_beta   90.00
_cell.angle_gamma   90.00
#
_symmetry.space_group_name_H-M   'P 1'
#
loop_
_entity.id
_entity.type
_entity.pdbx_description
1 polymer ?
#
loop_
_entity_poly.entity_id
_entity_poly.type
_entity_poly.pdbx_seq_one_letter_code
_entity_poly.pdbx_strand_id
1 'polypeptide(L)'
;MEIIFYHPTFNTAWWVNALEKALPHARVREWKVGDNNPADYALVWQPPVEMLAGRRLKAVFALGAGVDAILSKLNAHPEMLDASIPLFRLEDTGMGLQMQEYAVSQVLHWFRRFDDYQALKNQALWKPLPEYTREEFSVGIMGAGVLGAKVAESLQAWGFPLRCWSRSRKSWPGVESYVGREELHAFLNQTRVLINLLPNTAQTVGIINSELLDQLPDGAYVLNLARGVHVQEADLLAALDSGKLKGAMLDVFSQEPLPQESPLWRHPRVAMTPHIAAVTRPAQAIDYISRTITQLEKGEPVTGQVDRARGY
;
A
#
# COMPACT_ATOMS: atom_id res chain seq x y z
N MET A 1 -16.98 0.61 -28.18
CA MET A 1 -15.93 0.15 -27.26
C MET A 1 -16.56 -0.80 -26.26
N GLU A 2 -16.04 -2.02 -26.13
CA GLU A 2 -16.55 -3.05 -25.23
C GLU A 2 -15.64 -3.18 -24.02
N ILE A 3 -16.20 -3.13 -22.83
CA ILE A 3 -15.47 -3.22 -21.56
C ILE A 3 -16.03 -4.38 -20.75
N ILE A 4 -15.16 -5.27 -20.25
CA ILE A 4 -15.53 -6.32 -19.30
C ILE A 4 -15.09 -5.93 -17.91
N PHE A 5 -15.96 -6.18 -16.93
CA PHE A 5 -15.74 -5.86 -15.51
C PHE A 5 -15.83 -7.12 -14.65
N TYR A 6 -14.90 -7.29 -13.74
CA TYR A 6 -14.94 -8.37 -12.75
C TYR A 6 -14.36 -7.92 -11.40
N HIS A 7 -15.16 -8.07 -10.38
CA HIS A 7 -14.72 -7.92 -8.99
C HIS A 7 -15.54 -8.85 -8.10
N PRO A 8 -14.91 -9.67 -7.22
CA PRO A 8 -15.62 -10.70 -6.45
C PRO A 8 -16.62 -10.16 -5.42
N THR A 9 -16.46 -8.91 -4.97
CA THR A 9 -17.25 -8.36 -3.85
C THR A 9 -17.89 -7.00 -4.13
N PHE A 10 -17.54 -6.31 -5.21
CA PHE A 10 -18.13 -5.00 -5.53
C PHE A 10 -19.56 -5.13 -6.05
N ASN A 11 -20.33 -4.07 -5.87
CA ASN A 11 -21.65 -3.94 -6.51
C ASN A 11 -21.47 -3.71 -8.02
N THR A 12 -21.41 -4.80 -8.78
CA THR A 12 -21.14 -4.78 -10.22
C THR A 12 -22.13 -3.90 -10.98
N ALA A 13 -23.41 -3.96 -10.66
CA ALA A 13 -24.43 -3.16 -11.36
C ALA A 13 -24.19 -1.65 -11.21
N TRP A 14 -23.77 -1.21 -10.02
CA TRP A 14 -23.41 0.19 -9.77
C TRP A 14 -22.17 0.60 -10.59
N TRP A 15 -21.14 -0.25 -10.63
CA TRP A 15 -19.91 0.02 -11.37
C TRP A 15 -20.16 0.10 -12.88
N VAL A 16 -20.90 -0.85 -13.44
CA VAL A 16 -21.27 -0.87 -14.85
C VAL A 16 -22.00 0.41 -15.24
N ASN A 17 -23.05 0.77 -14.50
CA ASN A 17 -23.83 1.98 -14.77
C ASN A 17 -22.97 3.26 -14.65
N ALA A 18 -22.11 3.36 -13.66
CA ALA A 18 -21.26 4.53 -13.47
C ALA A 18 -20.19 4.65 -14.58
N LEU A 19 -19.62 3.53 -15.02
CA LEU A 19 -18.66 3.52 -16.14
C LEU A 19 -19.32 3.90 -17.46
N GLU A 20 -20.54 3.41 -17.76
CA GLU A 20 -21.28 3.78 -18.97
C GLU A 20 -21.67 5.27 -18.99
N LYS A 21 -21.96 5.84 -17.80
CA LYS A 21 -22.18 7.29 -17.70
C LYS A 21 -20.89 8.09 -17.94
N ALA A 22 -19.76 7.62 -17.44
CA ALA A 22 -18.47 8.29 -17.62
C ALA A 22 -17.89 8.10 -19.03
N LEU A 23 -18.25 7.02 -19.71
CA LEU A 23 -17.84 6.66 -21.08
C LEU A 23 -19.07 6.40 -21.96
N PRO A 24 -19.80 7.44 -22.47
CA PRO A 24 -21.08 7.26 -23.16
C PRO A 24 -21.03 6.42 -24.44
N HIS A 25 -19.85 6.21 -25.01
CA HIS A 25 -19.65 5.38 -26.21
C HIS A 25 -19.15 3.96 -25.87
N ALA A 26 -19.06 3.62 -24.58
CA ALA A 26 -18.70 2.29 -24.12
C ALA A 26 -19.93 1.48 -23.76
N ARG A 27 -19.86 0.19 -24.03
CA ARG A 27 -20.75 -0.82 -23.46
C ARG A 27 -19.96 -1.59 -22.40
N VAL A 28 -20.43 -1.55 -21.17
CA VAL A 28 -19.80 -2.23 -20.04
C VAL A 28 -20.63 -3.43 -19.62
N ARG A 29 -20.00 -4.59 -19.47
CA ARG A 29 -20.68 -5.79 -19.00
C ARG A 29 -19.90 -6.49 -17.90
N GLU A 30 -20.63 -7.09 -16.99
CA GLU A 30 -20.05 -8.04 -16.05
C GLU A 30 -19.56 -9.26 -16.80
N TRP A 31 -18.29 -9.63 -16.58
CA TRP A 31 -17.79 -10.90 -17.08
C TRP A 31 -18.32 -12.07 -16.25
N LYS A 32 -18.75 -13.14 -16.90
CA LYS A 32 -19.19 -14.39 -16.30
C LYS A 32 -18.48 -15.57 -16.94
N VAL A 33 -18.34 -16.66 -16.21
CA VAL A 33 -17.77 -17.91 -16.74
C VAL A 33 -18.44 -18.29 -18.05
N GLY A 34 -17.64 -18.52 -19.09
CA GLY A 34 -18.12 -18.83 -20.44
C GLY A 34 -18.34 -17.59 -21.34
N ASP A 35 -18.19 -16.33 -20.83
CA ASP A 35 -18.19 -15.15 -21.69
C ASP A 35 -16.87 -15.07 -22.48
N ASN A 36 -16.97 -15.40 -23.77
CA ASN A 36 -15.88 -15.30 -24.75
C ASN A 36 -16.09 -14.17 -25.77
N ASN A 37 -17.07 -13.31 -25.57
CA ASN A 37 -17.33 -12.20 -26.48
C ASN A 37 -16.14 -11.22 -26.49
N PRO A 38 -15.82 -10.60 -27.64
CA PRO A 38 -14.74 -9.62 -27.72
C PRO A 38 -14.86 -8.48 -26.69
N ALA A 39 -13.74 -7.97 -26.28
CA ALA A 39 -13.64 -6.78 -25.42
C ALA A 39 -12.40 -5.96 -25.80
N ASP A 40 -12.50 -4.65 -25.64
CA ASP A 40 -11.38 -3.72 -25.83
C ASP A 40 -10.58 -3.54 -24.53
N TYR A 41 -11.28 -3.49 -23.39
CA TYR A 41 -10.71 -3.25 -22.07
C TYR A 41 -11.25 -4.24 -21.04
N ALA A 42 -10.42 -4.54 -20.02
CA ALA A 42 -10.83 -5.31 -18.86
C ALA A 42 -10.51 -4.55 -17.56
N LEU A 43 -11.51 -4.45 -16.68
CA LEU A 43 -11.38 -3.86 -15.34
C LEU A 43 -11.51 -4.98 -14.34
N VAL A 44 -10.45 -5.25 -13.58
CA VAL A 44 -10.34 -6.52 -12.86
C VAL A 44 -9.79 -6.40 -11.44
N TRP A 45 -10.31 -7.25 -10.56
CA TRP A 45 -9.70 -7.56 -9.28
C TRP A 45 -9.67 -9.07 -9.09
N GLN A 46 -8.46 -9.65 -8.96
CA GLN A 46 -8.23 -11.10 -8.84
C GLN A 46 -8.98 -11.94 -9.91
N PRO A 47 -8.90 -11.59 -11.21
CA PRO A 47 -9.70 -12.25 -12.23
C PRO A 47 -9.35 -13.73 -12.38
N PRO A 48 -10.30 -14.59 -12.77
CA PRO A 48 -10.00 -15.93 -13.26
C PRO A 48 -9.11 -15.90 -14.50
N VAL A 49 -8.30 -16.96 -14.72
CA VAL A 49 -7.38 -17.04 -15.87
C VAL A 49 -8.13 -16.93 -17.19
N GLU A 50 -9.23 -17.65 -17.32
CA GLU A 50 -10.05 -17.69 -18.53
C GLU A 50 -10.70 -16.34 -18.89
N MET A 51 -10.79 -15.42 -17.96
CA MET A 51 -11.34 -14.08 -18.25
C MET A 51 -10.48 -13.30 -19.23
N LEU A 52 -9.17 -13.40 -19.12
CA LEU A 52 -8.23 -12.62 -19.92
C LEU A 52 -7.55 -13.45 -21.03
N ALA A 53 -7.44 -14.77 -20.84
CA ALA A 53 -6.72 -15.66 -21.74
C ALA A 53 -7.26 -15.61 -23.18
N GLY A 54 -6.35 -15.43 -24.14
CA GLY A 54 -6.65 -15.41 -25.57
C GLY A 54 -7.42 -14.18 -26.08
N ARG A 55 -7.67 -13.17 -25.22
CA ARG A 55 -8.35 -11.93 -25.63
C ARG A 55 -7.37 -10.91 -26.20
N ARG A 56 -7.85 -10.16 -27.21
CA ARG A 56 -7.10 -9.04 -27.82
C ARG A 56 -7.55 -7.73 -27.18
N LEU A 57 -7.10 -7.52 -25.94
CA LEU A 57 -7.41 -6.30 -25.20
C LEU A 57 -6.43 -5.17 -25.57
N LYS A 58 -6.90 -3.94 -25.56
CA LYS A 58 -6.07 -2.73 -25.65
C LYS A 58 -5.35 -2.45 -24.33
N ALA A 59 -6.02 -2.73 -23.20
CA ALA A 59 -5.44 -2.65 -21.87
C ALA A 59 -6.26 -3.40 -20.81
N VAL A 60 -5.60 -3.70 -19.68
CA VAL A 60 -6.21 -4.22 -18.45
C VAL A 60 -5.97 -3.24 -17.31
N PHE A 61 -7.00 -2.97 -16.51
CA PHE A 61 -6.93 -2.13 -15.30
C PHE A 61 -7.15 -2.99 -14.06
N ALA A 62 -6.14 -3.05 -13.20
CA ALA A 62 -6.29 -3.58 -11.85
C ALA A 62 -7.02 -2.56 -10.97
N LEU A 63 -8.07 -2.99 -10.25
CA LEU A 63 -8.95 -2.11 -9.45
C LEU A 63 -8.35 -1.81 -8.06
N GLY A 64 -7.05 -1.56 -7.99
CA GLY A 64 -6.32 -1.20 -6.78
C GLY A 64 -4.94 -0.63 -7.10
N ALA A 65 -4.25 -0.11 -6.08
CA ALA A 65 -2.87 0.38 -6.20
C ALA A 65 -1.86 -0.77 -6.24
N GLY A 66 -2.12 -1.84 -5.49
CA GLY A 66 -1.31 -3.06 -5.47
C GLY A 66 -1.69 -4.00 -6.60
N VAL A 67 -0.69 -4.54 -7.29
CA VAL A 67 -0.87 -5.46 -8.44
C VAL A 67 -0.23 -6.82 -8.21
N ASP A 68 0.28 -7.07 -7.03
CA ASP A 68 0.97 -8.29 -6.64
C ASP A 68 0.14 -9.56 -6.89
N ALA A 69 -1.16 -9.56 -6.56
CA ALA A 69 -2.03 -10.70 -6.78
C ALA A 69 -2.22 -11.05 -8.26
N ILE A 70 -2.39 -10.05 -9.13
CA ILE A 70 -2.51 -10.28 -10.56
C ILE A 70 -1.17 -10.69 -11.18
N LEU A 71 -0.06 -10.08 -10.76
CA LEU A 71 1.28 -10.43 -11.24
C LEU A 71 1.69 -11.85 -10.82
N SER A 72 1.38 -12.26 -9.59
CA SER A 72 1.60 -13.64 -9.13
C SER A 72 0.83 -14.64 -10.00
N LYS A 73 -0.42 -14.31 -10.34
CA LYS A 73 -1.24 -15.15 -11.22
C LYS A 73 -0.69 -15.18 -12.65
N LEU A 74 -0.21 -14.06 -13.19
CA LEU A 74 0.43 -13.99 -14.50
C LEU A 74 1.74 -14.80 -14.56
N ASN A 75 2.51 -14.83 -13.48
CA ASN A 75 3.71 -15.65 -13.39
C ASN A 75 3.39 -17.16 -13.37
N ALA A 76 2.30 -17.54 -12.71
CA ALA A 76 1.84 -18.94 -12.68
C ALA A 76 1.14 -19.35 -13.99
N HIS A 77 0.52 -18.41 -14.69
CA HIS A 77 -0.28 -18.59 -15.91
C HIS A 77 0.10 -17.54 -16.96
N PRO A 78 1.28 -17.66 -17.62
CA PRO A 78 1.74 -16.68 -18.61
C PRO A 78 0.77 -16.49 -19.79
N GLU A 79 -0.02 -17.52 -20.11
CA GLU A 79 -1.04 -17.52 -21.14
C GLU A 79 -2.24 -16.61 -20.82
N MET A 80 -2.39 -16.19 -19.56
CA MET A 80 -3.54 -15.42 -19.10
C MET A 80 -3.60 -14.03 -19.75
N LEU A 81 -2.47 -13.39 -19.98
CA LEU A 81 -2.42 -12.04 -20.57
C LEU A 81 -1.14 -11.86 -21.37
N ASP A 82 -1.29 -11.66 -22.68
CA ASP A 82 -0.15 -11.38 -23.58
C ASP A 82 0.74 -10.25 -23.03
N ALA A 83 2.05 -10.41 -23.18
CA ALA A 83 3.04 -9.46 -22.65
C ALA A 83 2.94 -8.07 -23.30
N SER A 84 2.42 -7.99 -24.53
CA SER A 84 2.21 -6.72 -25.25
C SER A 84 1.01 -5.92 -24.75
N ILE A 85 0.08 -6.54 -24.03
CA ILE A 85 -1.11 -5.86 -23.52
C ILE A 85 -0.73 -5.12 -22.23
N PRO A 86 -0.86 -3.79 -22.17
CA PRO A 86 -0.51 -3.02 -20.99
C PRO A 86 -1.45 -3.31 -19.83
N LEU A 87 -0.87 -3.43 -18.64
CA LEU A 87 -1.58 -3.53 -17.37
C LEU A 87 -1.42 -2.19 -16.64
N PHE A 88 -2.52 -1.61 -16.21
CA PHE A 88 -2.56 -0.39 -15.41
C PHE A 88 -3.04 -0.69 -13.99
N ARG A 89 -2.53 0.08 -13.03
CA ARG A 89 -3.03 0.12 -11.66
C ARG A 89 -3.73 1.44 -11.40
N LEU A 90 -4.51 1.50 -10.35
CA LEU A 90 -5.06 2.77 -9.88
C LEU A 90 -3.96 3.56 -9.16
N GLU A 91 -3.71 4.80 -9.60
CA GLU A 91 -2.80 5.72 -8.93
C GLU A 91 -3.61 6.82 -8.24
N ASP A 92 -3.44 6.92 -6.92
CA ASP A 92 -4.02 7.97 -6.06
C ASP A 92 -5.53 8.26 -6.32
N THR A 93 -6.33 7.21 -6.43
CA THR A 93 -7.79 7.35 -6.55
C THR A 93 -8.44 7.60 -5.18
N GLY A 94 -8.00 8.66 -4.47
CA GLY A 94 -8.36 8.99 -3.10
C GLY A 94 -7.71 8.13 -2.02
N MET A 95 -6.84 7.21 -2.42
CA MET A 95 -6.04 6.41 -1.50
C MET A 95 -4.94 7.25 -0.83
N GLY A 96 -4.37 8.21 -1.55
CA GLY A 96 -3.33 9.09 -1.04
C GLY A 96 -3.79 9.87 0.19
N LEU A 97 -4.98 10.48 0.15
CA LEU A 97 -5.54 11.20 1.30
C LEU A 97 -5.78 10.27 2.50
N GLN A 98 -6.37 9.10 2.29
CA GLN A 98 -6.59 8.12 3.35
C GLN A 98 -5.28 7.67 3.99
N MET A 99 -4.25 7.44 3.16
CA MET A 99 -2.92 7.05 3.63
C MET A 99 -2.25 8.17 4.45
N GLN A 100 -2.44 9.44 4.04
CA GLN A 100 -1.99 10.61 4.80
C GLN A 100 -2.67 10.68 6.16
N GLU A 101 -4.00 10.58 6.18
CA GLU A 101 -4.81 10.60 7.42
C GLU A 101 -4.36 9.51 8.38
N TYR A 102 -4.17 8.29 7.86
CA TYR A 102 -3.77 7.15 8.67
C TYR A 102 -2.35 7.32 9.24
N ALA A 103 -1.39 7.64 8.39
CA ALA A 103 0.01 7.79 8.80
C ALA A 103 0.18 8.95 9.80
N VAL A 104 -0.42 10.12 9.51
CA VAL A 104 -0.34 11.30 10.40
C VAL A 104 -0.99 10.99 11.75
N SER A 105 -2.19 10.40 11.76
CA SER A 105 -2.88 10.06 13.02
C SER A 105 -2.03 9.14 13.89
N GLN A 106 -1.39 8.14 13.30
CA GLN A 106 -0.59 7.18 14.04
C GLN A 106 0.75 7.77 14.52
N VAL A 107 1.43 8.57 13.70
CA VAL A 107 2.66 9.28 14.10
C VAL A 107 2.36 10.26 15.25
N LEU A 108 1.28 11.02 15.17
CA LEU A 108 0.87 11.94 16.24
C LEU A 108 0.44 11.18 17.50
N HIS A 109 -0.23 10.04 17.38
CA HIS A 109 -0.60 9.18 18.50
C HIS A 109 0.65 8.79 19.33
N TRP A 110 1.70 8.35 18.68
CA TRP A 110 2.95 7.99 19.33
C TRP A 110 3.75 9.21 19.79
N PHE A 111 3.83 10.25 18.98
CA PHE A 111 4.50 11.49 19.37
C PHE A 111 3.90 12.13 20.64
N ARG A 112 2.57 12.09 20.78
CA ARG A 112 1.85 12.57 21.96
C ARG A 112 1.81 11.55 23.08
N ARG A 113 2.43 10.36 22.90
CA ARG A 113 2.52 9.29 23.91
C ARG A 113 1.16 8.75 24.35
N PHE A 114 0.16 8.73 23.46
CA PHE A 114 -1.16 8.24 23.80
C PHE A 114 -1.18 6.74 24.13
N ASP A 115 -0.26 5.97 23.53
CA ASP A 115 0.03 4.58 23.89
C ASP A 115 0.50 4.44 25.37
N ASP A 116 1.47 5.29 25.79
CA ASP A 116 1.94 5.32 27.17
C ASP A 116 0.82 5.71 28.14
N TYR A 117 0.03 6.74 27.80
CA TYR A 117 -1.09 7.18 28.63
C TYR A 117 -2.20 6.13 28.70
N GLN A 118 -2.41 5.35 27.66
CA GLN A 118 -3.35 4.21 27.72
C GLN A 118 -2.84 3.14 28.69
N ALA A 119 -1.54 2.87 28.72
CA ALA A 119 -0.94 1.95 29.68
C ALA A 119 -1.05 2.47 31.13
N LEU A 120 -0.81 3.76 31.36
CA LEU A 120 -0.99 4.40 32.68
C LEU A 120 -2.45 4.37 33.12
N LYS A 121 -3.40 4.64 32.20
CA LYS A 121 -4.84 4.52 32.47
C LYS A 121 -5.22 3.13 32.97
N ASN A 122 -4.70 2.08 32.33
CA ASN A 122 -4.98 0.70 32.72
C ASN A 122 -4.46 0.36 34.14
N GLN A 123 -3.49 1.13 34.63
CA GLN A 123 -2.93 1.03 35.99
C GLN A 123 -3.56 2.02 36.97
N ALA A 124 -4.55 2.81 36.55
CA ALA A 124 -5.14 3.90 37.32
C ALA A 124 -4.10 4.94 37.82
N LEU A 125 -3.06 5.19 37.03
CA LEU A 125 -1.98 6.12 37.35
C LEU A 125 -2.19 7.46 36.65
N TRP A 126 -2.32 8.54 37.43
CA TRP A 126 -2.35 9.92 36.97
C TRP A 126 -0.94 10.49 37.01
N LYS A 127 -0.20 10.38 35.90
CA LYS A 127 1.20 10.80 35.83
C LYS A 127 1.48 11.47 34.47
N PRO A 128 1.86 12.76 34.42
CA PRO A 128 2.36 13.38 33.20
C PRO A 128 3.72 12.79 32.83
N LEU A 129 3.95 12.57 31.54
CA LEU A 129 5.19 12.06 30.99
C LEU A 129 5.93 13.20 30.27
N PRO A 130 7.28 13.16 30.21
CA PRO A 130 8.06 14.09 29.39
C PRO A 130 7.61 14.02 27.92
N GLU A 131 7.55 15.19 27.27
CA GLU A 131 7.22 15.27 25.85
C GLU A 131 8.43 14.85 24.99
N TYR A 132 8.15 14.29 23.82
CA TYR A 132 9.16 14.14 22.77
C TYR A 132 9.36 15.46 22.05
N THR A 133 10.60 15.76 21.66
CA THR A 133 10.88 16.86 20.73
C THR A 133 10.71 16.39 19.28
N ARG A 134 10.54 17.33 18.35
CA ARG A 134 10.44 17.00 16.93
C ARG A 134 11.73 16.35 16.41
N GLU A 135 12.86 16.86 16.86
CA GLU A 135 14.20 16.41 16.47
C GLU A 135 14.44 14.94 16.85
N GLU A 136 13.90 14.51 18.00
CA GLU A 136 13.99 13.13 18.49
C GLU A 136 13.00 12.17 17.78
N PHE A 137 12.03 12.73 17.04
CA PHE A 137 10.93 11.93 16.48
C PHE A 137 10.94 11.91 14.96
N SER A 138 12.09 11.49 14.40
CA SER A 138 12.26 11.38 12.95
C SER A 138 11.41 10.25 12.36
N VAL A 139 10.87 10.49 11.18
CA VAL A 139 10.05 9.52 10.45
C VAL A 139 10.75 9.07 9.17
N GLY A 140 10.95 7.77 9.03
CA GLY A 140 11.51 7.14 7.85
C GLY A 140 10.44 6.41 7.05
N ILE A 141 10.38 6.67 5.75
CA ILE A 141 9.40 6.07 4.83
C ILE A 141 10.14 5.11 3.90
N MET A 142 9.88 3.80 4.03
CA MET A 142 10.30 2.79 3.06
C MET A 142 9.28 2.72 1.93
N GLY A 143 9.68 3.08 0.70
CA GLY A 143 8.79 3.13 -0.44
C GLY A 143 8.40 4.56 -0.83
N ALA A 144 9.27 5.21 -1.62
CA ALA A 144 9.08 6.58 -2.09
C ALA A 144 8.36 6.65 -3.46
N GLY A 145 7.22 5.97 -3.56
CA GLY A 145 6.28 6.05 -4.69
C GLY A 145 5.24 7.16 -4.51
N VAL A 146 4.14 7.11 -5.26
CA VAL A 146 3.05 8.11 -5.21
C VAL A 146 2.48 8.26 -3.80
N LEU A 147 2.13 7.15 -3.14
CA LEU A 147 1.56 7.16 -1.78
C LEU A 147 2.61 7.62 -0.74
N GLY A 148 3.87 7.17 -0.87
CA GLY A 148 4.95 7.61 0.01
C GLY A 148 5.22 9.11 -0.07
N ALA A 149 5.13 9.70 -1.27
CA ALA A 149 5.26 11.14 -1.46
C ALA A 149 4.14 11.92 -0.74
N LYS A 150 2.90 11.44 -0.84
CA LYS A 150 1.75 12.02 -0.15
C LYS A 150 1.89 11.97 1.37
N VAL A 151 2.32 10.84 1.91
CA VAL A 151 2.58 10.69 3.35
C VAL A 151 3.70 11.64 3.80
N ALA A 152 4.81 11.74 3.04
CA ALA A 152 5.89 12.67 3.35
C ALA A 152 5.41 14.12 3.36
N GLU A 153 4.65 14.54 2.34
CA GLU A 153 4.07 15.88 2.24
C GLU A 153 3.23 16.24 3.48
N SER A 154 2.36 15.32 3.92
CA SER A 154 1.50 15.58 5.08
C SER A 154 2.28 15.64 6.39
N LEU A 155 3.27 14.77 6.59
CA LEU A 155 4.11 14.78 7.80
C LEU A 155 5.04 15.98 7.87
N GLN A 156 5.49 16.50 6.71
CA GLN A 156 6.30 17.71 6.64
C GLN A 156 5.57 18.92 7.21
N ALA A 157 4.27 19.04 6.97
CA ALA A 157 3.45 20.12 7.54
C ALA A 157 3.43 20.12 9.09
N TRP A 158 3.75 18.99 9.72
CA TRP A 158 3.86 18.84 11.17
C TRP A 158 5.28 19.07 11.71
N GLY A 159 6.25 19.34 10.84
CA GLY A 159 7.62 19.67 11.23
C GLY A 159 8.46 18.49 11.72
N PHE A 160 8.11 17.25 11.37
CA PHE A 160 8.95 16.08 11.68
C PHE A 160 10.17 16.02 10.74
N PRO A 161 11.36 15.67 11.22
CA PRO A 161 12.48 15.27 10.36
C PRO A 161 12.09 14.06 9.53
N LEU A 162 12.18 14.18 8.19
CA LEU A 162 11.70 13.16 7.28
C LEU A 162 12.83 12.54 6.47
N ARG A 163 12.73 11.24 6.28
CA ARG A 163 13.63 10.43 5.47
C ARG A 163 12.84 9.49 4.58
N CYS A 164 13.36 9.20 3.41
CA CYS A 164 12.80 8.14 2.58
C CYS A 164 13.89 7.21 2.06
N TRP A 165 13.55 5.93 1.98
CA TRP A 165 14.38 4.91 1.36
C TRP A 165 13.65 4.27 0.18
N SER A 166 14.33 4.22 -0.96
CA SER A 166 13.75 3.66 -2.18
C SER A 166 14.85 3.20 -3.14
N ARG A 167 14.45 2.54 -4.23
CA ARG A 167 15.37 2.06 -5.25
C ARG A 167 16.08 3.19 -6.02
N SER A 168 15.44 4.34 -6.18
CA SER A 168 16.00 5.52 -6.86
C SER A 168 15.93 6.74 -5.96
N ARG A 169 16.97 7.57 -6.00
CA ARG A 169 17.03 8.81 -5.22
C ARG A 169 15.84 9.72 -5.54
N LYS A 170 15.29 10.33 -4.51
CA LYS A 170 14.20 11.30 -4.60
C LYS A 170 14.72 12.70 -4.27
N SER A 171 14.16 13.69 -4.94
CA SER A 171 14.43 15.09 -4.64
C SER A 171 13.14 15.74 -4.13
N TRP A 172 12.79 15.40 -2.88
CA TRP A 172 11.64 16.01 -2.22
C TRP A 172 12.13 17.08 -1.24
N PRO A 173 11.60 18.31 -1.31
CA PRO A 173 12.00 19.36 -0.37
C PRO A 173 11.85 18.91 1.08
N GLY A 174 12.87 19.13 1.91
CA GLY A 174 12.84 18.79 3.33
C GLY A 174 12.82 17.30 3.69
N VAL A 175 13.10 16.40 2.73
CA VAL A 175 13.17 14.95 2.96
C VAL A 175 14.55 14.43 2.55
N GLU A 176 15.26 13.81 3.48
CA GLU A 176 16.51 13.11 3.17
C GLU A 176 16.23 11.81 2.40
N SER A 177 16.90 11.61 1.26
CA SER A 177 16.69 10.45 0.40
C SER A 177 17.85 9.48 0.47
N TYR A 178 17.54 8.21 0.70
CA TYR A 178 18.46 7.08 0.78
C TYR A 178 18.12 6.03 -0.28
N VAL A 179 19.14 5.35 -0.81
CA VAL A 179 18.98 4.37 -1.89
C VAL A 179 19.83 3.12 -1.66
N GLY A 180 19.33 1.97 -2.12
CA GLY A 180 20.08 0.72 -2.11
C GLY A 180 20.36 0.16 -0.73
N ARG A 181 21.07 -0.99 -0.69
CA ARG A 181 21.45 -1.64 0.56
C ARG A 181 22.53 -0.86 1.31
N GLU A 182 23.37 -0.16 0.58
CA GLU A 182 24.52 0.58 1.10
C GLU A 182 24.10 1.72 2.02
N GLU A 183 22.98 2.35 1.73
CA GLU A 183 22.48 3.48 2.52
C GLU A 183 21.37 3.08 3.51
N LEU A 184 20.98 1.80 3.53
CA LEU A 184 19.88 1.32 4.40
C LEU A 184 20.20 1.52 5.87
N HIS A 185 21.42 1.22 6.32
CA HIS A 185 21.82 1.45 7.71
C HIS A 185 21.76 2.93 8.09
N ALA A 186 22.26 3.82 7.25
CA ALA A 186 22.21 5.27 7.50
C ALA A 186 20.77 5.82 7.54
N PHE A 187 19.85 5.22 6.78
CA PHE A 187 18.42 5.50 6.86
C PHE A 187 17.81 5.03 8.18
N LEU A 188 18.10 3.79 8.60
CA LEU A 188 17.46 3.15 9.75
C LEU A 188 17.94 3.69 11.09
N ASN A 189 19.25 3.89 11.26
CA ASN A 189 19.86 4.24 12.56
C ASN A 189 19.40 5.56 13.16
N GLN A 190 18.69 6.38 12.38
CA GLN A 190 18.13 7.64 12.81
C GLN A 190 16.59 7.68 12.62
N THR A 191 15.94 6.56 12.32
CA THR A 191 14.50 6.47 12.06
C THR A 191 13.77 6.04 13.34
N ARG A 192 13.08 6.98 13.98
CA ARG A 192 12.28 6.70 15.18
C ARG A 192 10.95 6.01 14.85
N VAL A 193 10.31 6.43 13.76
CA VAL A 193 9.08 5.80 13.26
C VAL A 193 9.34 5.30 11.85
N LEU A 194 9.30 4.00 11.64
CA LEU A 194 9.45 3.37 10.33
C LEU A 194 8.07 3.13 9.72
N ILE A 195 7.78 3.80 8.60
CA ILE A 195 6.56 3.59 7.82
C ILE A 195 6.89 2.76 6.58
N ASN A 196 6.26 1.60 6.45
CA ASN A 196 6.43 0.73 5.28
C ASN A 196 5.32 0.95 4.26
N LEU A 197 5.73 1.37 3.06
CA LEU A 197 4.90 1.57 1.86
C LEU A 197 5.54 0.92 0.62
N LEU A 198 6.38 -0.11 0.82
CA LEU A 198 7.05 -0.83 -0.26
C LEU A 198 6.06 -1.63 -1.12
N PRO A 199 6.32 -1.79 -2.42
CA PRO A 199 5.61 -2.76 -3.23
C PRO A 199 6.02 -4.19 -2.82
N ASN A 200 5.12 -5.16 -3.01
CA ASN A 200 5.43 -6.57 -2.80
C ASN A 200 6.21 -7.12 -4.00
N THR A 201 7.46 -7.41 -3.80
CA THR A 201 8.39 -7.99 -4.78
C THR A 201 9.25 -9.04 -4.08
N ALA A 202 9.93 -9.89 -4.84
CA ALA A 202 10.85 -10.89 -4.28
C ALA A 202 11.96 -10.27 -3.39
N GLN A 203 12.30 -8.99 -3.61
CA GLN A 203 13.32 -8.28 -2.83
C GLN A 203 12.79 -7.64 -1.56
N THR A 204 11.48 -7.53 -1.40
CA THR A 204 10.84 -6.87 -0.27
C THR A 204 10.10 -7.83 0.67
N VAL A 205 9.90 -9.08 0.26
CA VAL A 205 9.37 -10.14 1.14
C VAL A 205 10.33 -10.34 2.32
N GLY A 206 9.79 -10.27 3.54
CA GLY A 206 10.55 -10.46 4.78
C GLY A 206 11.63 -9.40 5.02
N ILE A 207 11.56 -8.25 4.37
CA ILE A 207 12.58 -7.19 4.53
C ILE A 207 12.61 -6.62 5.95
N ILE A 208 11.47 -6.57 6.63
CA ILE A 208 11.35 -6.12 8.02
C ILE A 208 11.51 -7.36 8.91
N ASN A 209 12.74 -7.69 9.19
CA ASN A 209 13.20 -8.82 9.99
C ASN A 209 14.07 -8.34 11.17
N SER A 210 14.60 -9.26 11.96
CA SER A 210 15.45 -8.93 13.12
C SER A 210 16.65 -8.07 12.73
N GLU A 211 17.37 -8.40 11.62
CA GLU A 211 18.53 -7.65 11.16
C GLU A 211 18.20 -6.18 10.85
N LEU A 212 17.05 -5.93 10.21
CA LEU A 212 16.58 -4.56 9.95
C LEU A 212 16.14 -3.87 11.23
N LEU A 213 15.34 -4.54 12.06
CA LEU A 213 14.79 -3.97 13.29
C LEU A 213 15.90 -3.59 14.29
N ASP A 214 16.97 -4.36 14.37
CA ASP A 214 18.13 -4.08 15.24
C ASP A 214 18.88 -2.80 14.86
N GLN A 215 18.76 -2.34 13.62
CA GLN A 215 19.38 -1.10 13.15
C GLN A 215 18.57 0.16 13.51
N LEU A 216 17.31 0.02 13.91
CA LEU A 216 16.51 1.15 14.38
C LEU A 216 17.01 1.63 15.76
N PRO A 217 16.77 2.89 16.14
CA PRO A 217 16.99 3.33 17.53
C PRO A 217 16.14 2.53 18.53
N ASP A 218 16.65 2.35 19.76
CA ASP A 218 15.88 1.68 20.80
C ASP A 218 14.58 2.44 21.11
N GLY A 219 13.49 1.68 21.24
CA GLY A 219 12.16 2.21 21.43
C GLY A 219 11.56 2.83 20.17
N ALA A 220 12.01 2.44 18.96
CA ALA A 220 11.40 2.84 17.71
C ALA A 220 9.99 2.24 17.53
N TYR A 221 9.29 2.74 16.54
CA TYR A 221 7.94 2.28 16.16
C TYR A 221 7.93 1.81 14.71
N VAL A 222 7.09 0.82 14.43
CA VAL A 222 6.87 0.30 13.06
C VAL A 222 5.42 0.48 12.66
N LEU A 223 5.18 1.07 11.49
CA LEU A 223 3.88 1.25 10.86
C LEU A 223 3.89 0.52 9.51
N ASN A 224 3.13 -0.58 9.39
CA ASN A 224 3.03 -1.31 8.13
C ASN A 224 1.68 -1.05 7.44
N LEU A 225 1.72 -0.27 6.37
CA LEU A 225 0.57 0.09 5.52
C LEU A 225 0.71 -0.47 4.10
N ALA A 226 1.64 -1.39 3.88
CA ALA A 226 1.95 -1.92 2.56
C ALA A 226 1.42 -3.34 2.34
N ARG A 227 2.20 -4.35 2.75
CA ARG A 227 1.81 -5.77 2.72
C ARG A 227 2.35 -6.50 3.95
N GLY A 228 1.59 -7.46 4.45
CA GLY A 228 1.99 -8.27 5.60
C GLY A 228 3.25 -9.11 5.36
N VAL A 229 3.42 -9.61 4.16
CA VAL A 229 4.61 -10.40 3.77
C VAL A 229 5.94 -9.66 3.89
N HIS A 230 5.94 -8.34 4.06
CA HIS A 230 7.15 -7.57 4.32
C HIS A 230 7.70 -7.77 5.72
N VAL A 231 6.85 -8.15 6.69
CA VAL A 231 7.21 -8.27 8.11
C VAL A 231 7.37 -9.74 8.48
N GLN A 232 8.51 -10.07 9.08
CA GLN A 232 8.68 -11.32 9.81
C GLN A 232 8.01 -11.16 11.18
N GLU A 233 6.79 -11.68 11.33
CA GLU A 233 5.95 -11.45 12.52
C GLU A 233 6.61 -11.93 13.81
N ALA A 234 7.35 -13.06 13.76
CA ALA A 234 8.10 -13.56 14.92
C ALA A 234 9.21 -12.60 15.36
N ASP A 235 9.94 -12.01 14.42
CA ASP A 235 11.02 -11.05 14.70
C ASP A 235 10.44 -9.75 15.26
N LEU A 236 9.30 -9.29 14.71
CA LEU A 236 8.58 -8.12 15.21
C LEU A 236 8.14 -8.31 16.67
N LEU A 237 7.56 -9.47 16.99
CA LEU A 237 7.15 -9.79 18.37
C LEU A 237 8.35 -9.85 19.31
N ALA A 238 9.43 -10.49 18.92
CA ALA A 238 10.67 -10.54 19.72
C ALA A 238 11.24 -9.14 19.98
N ALA A 239 11.23 -8.25 18.97
CA ALA A 239 11.69 -6.87 19.10
C ALA A 239 10.77 -6.03 20.02
N LEU A 240 9.47 -6.30 20.01
CA LEU A 240 8.53 -5.67 20.94
C LEU A 240 8.73 -6.20 22.36
N ASP A 241 8.87 -7.50 22.55
CA ASP A 241 9.05 -8.13 23.87
C ASP A 241 10.36 -7.67 24.55
N SER A 242 11.45 -7.58 23.80
CA SER A 242 12.75 -7.08 24.31
C SER A 242 12.73 -5.57 24.60
N GLY A 243 11.77 -4.81 24.10
CA GLY A 243 11.72 -3.34 24.20
C GLY A 243 12.57 -2.62 23.14
N LYS A 244 13.18 -3.34 22.19
CA LYS A 244 13.84 -2.77 21.02
C LYS A 244 12.84 -1.89 20.24
N LEU A 245 11.63 -2.40 20.03
CA LEU A 245 10.51 -1.62 19.55
C LEU A 245 9.59 -1.23 20.71
N LYS A 246 9.12 0.00 20.69
CA LYS A 246 8.13 0.51 21.63
C LYS A 246 6.71 0.16 21.25
N GLY A 247 6.42 0.09 19.95
CA GLY A 247 5.10 -0.27 19.44
C GLY A 247 5.08 -0.53 17.95
N ALA A 248 4.02 -1.20 17.51
CA ALA A 248 3.75 -1.43 16.11
C ALA A 248 2.28 -1.16 15.79
N MET A 249 2.02 -0.63 14.60
CA MET A 249 0.69 -0.52 14.01
C MET A 249 0.68 -1.26 12.68
N LEU A 250 -0.18 -2.26 12.55
CA LEU A 250 -0.27 -3.14 11.40
C LEU A 250 -1.65 -3.02 10.77
N ASP A 251 -1.73 -2.56 9.54
CA ASP A 251 -2.97 -2.58 8.76
C ASP A 251 -3.07 -3.85 7.89
N VAL A 252 -1.94 -4.54 7.70
CA VAL A 252 -1.80 -5.69 6.79
C VAL A 252 -1.03 -6.83 7.45
N PHE A 253 -1.36 -8.07 7.06
CA PHE A 253 -0.83 -9.29 7.66
C PHE A 253 -0.37 -10.29 6.59
N SER A 254 0.52 -11.22 6.98
CA SER A 254 1.02 -12.27 6.08
C SER A 254 -0.10 -13.20 5.61
N GLN A 255 -1.10 -13.41 6.46
CA GLN A 255 -2.35 -14.09 6.14
C GLN A 255 -3.53 -13.18 6.50
N GLU A 256 -4.41 -12.96 5.53
CA GLU A 256 -5.64 -12.17 5.69
C GLU A 256 -6.87 -12.98 5.28
N PRO A 257 -7.90 -13.09 6.13
CA PRO A 257 -8.03 -12.55 7.49
C PRO A 257 -7.00 -13.12 8.46
N LEU A 258 -6.55 -12.29 9.43
CA LEU A 258 -5.59 -12.73 10.46
C LEU A 258 -6.20 -13.88 11.28
N PRO A 259 -5.50 -15.04 11.40
CA PRO A 259 -5.98 -16.17 12.19
C PRO A 259 -6.27 -15.78 13.64
N GLN A 260 -7.34 -16.37 14.22
CA GLN A 260 -7.79 -16.04 15.59
C GLN A 260 -6.75 -16.41 16.66
N GLU A 261 -5.91 -17.41 16.39
CA GLU A 261 -4.82 -17.87 17.25
C GLU A 261 -3.55 -17.01 17.17
N SER A 262 -3.47 -16.06 16.24
CA SER A 262 -2.28 -15.20 16.08
C SER A 262 -1.97 -14.46 17.38
N PRO A 263 -0.71 -14.50 17.86
CA PRO A 263 -0.28 -13.79 19.06
C PRO A 263 -0.41 -12.27 18.92
N LEU A 264 -0.44 -11.74 17.71
CA LEU A 264 -0.60 -10.30 17.44
C LEU A 264 -1.89 -9.73 18.06
N TRP A 265 -2.99 -10.50 18.12
CA TRP A 265 -4.26 -10.07 18.74
C TRP A 265 -4.13 -9.64 20.19
N ARG A 266 -3.23 -10.27 20.92
CA ARG A 266 -3.11 -10.11 22.39
C ARG A 266 -1.89 -9.31 22.81
N HIS A 267 -1.01 -8.97 21.87
CA HIS A 267 0.22 -8.26 22.19
C HIS A 267 -0.08 -6.80 22.57
N PRO A 268 0.28 -6.34 23.80
CA PRO A 268 -0.16 -5.04 24.32
C PRO A 268 0.44 -3.83 23.58
N ARG A 269 1.51 -4.03 22.81
CA ARG A 269 2.19 -2.97 22.04
C ARG A 269 1.90 -3.05 20.54
N VAL A 270 0.96 -3.91 20.12
CA VAL A 270 0.49 -4.01 18.74
C VAL A 270 -0.90 -3.41 18.66
N ALA A 271 -1.06 -2.42 17.80
CA ALA A 271 -2.35 -1.95 17.32
C ALA A 271 -2.56 -2.46 15.88
N MET A 272 -3.81 -2.68 15.49
CA MET A 272 -4.09 -3.23 14.16
C MET A 272 -5.42 -2.76 13.60
N THR A 273 -5.51 -2.77 12.26
CA THR A 273 -6.74 -2.56 11.50
C THR A 273 -6.83 -3.59 10.36
N PRO A 274 -8.03 -3.92 9.88
CA PRO A 274 -8.21 -5.00 8.90
C PRO A 274 -8.08 -4.51 7.45
N HIS A 275 -6.88 -4.08 7.05
CA HIS A 275 -6.51 -3.66 5.69
C HIS A 275 -7.40 -2.53 5.16
N ILE A 276 -7.47 -1.43 5.92
CA ILE A 276 -8.36 -0.29 5.65
C ILE A 276 -7.64 1.06 5.52
N ALA A 277 -6.30 1.07 5.61
CA ALA A 277 -5.52 2.31 5.58
C ALA A 277 -5.75 3.11 4.28
N ALA A 278 -6.01 2.42 3.17
CA ALA A 278 -6.42 3.06 1.93
C ALA A 278 -7.27 2.10 1.10
N VAL A 279 -8.55 2.39 0.97
CA VAL A 279 -9.48 1.62 0.15
C VAL A 279 -9.80 2.36 -1.15
N THR A 280 -10.03 1.60 -2.23
CA THR A 280 -10.46 2.17 -3.49
C THR A 280 -11.78 2.91 -3.33
N ARG A 281 -11.82 4.19 -3.65
CA ARG A 281 -13.06 4.99 -3.70
C ARG A 281 -13.69 4.86 -5.10
N PRO A 282 -14.87 4.25 -5.25
CA PRO A 282 -15.41 3.89 -6.56
C PRO A 282 -15.54 5.07 -7.52
N ALA A 283 -16.07 6.21 -7.08
CA ALA A 283 -16.25 7.39 -7.93
C ALA A 283 -14.91 7.92 -8.49
N GLN A 284 -13.87 7.98 -7.66
CA GLN A 284 -12.55 8.45 -8.07
C GLN A 284 -11.83 7.43 -8.96
N ALA A 285 -12.05 6.13 -8.72
CA ALA A 285 -11.54 5.08 -9.59
C ALA A 285 -12.16 5.14 -10.98
N ILE A 286 -13.48 5.36 -11.07
CA ILE A 286 -14.19 5.53 -12.35
C ILE A 286 -13.67 6.76 -13.10
N ASP A 287 -13.50 7.89 -12.43
CA ASP A 287 -12.93 9.10 -13.03
C ASP A 287 -11.51 8.87 -13.57
N TYR A 288 -10.65 8.22 -12.81
CA TYR A 288 -9.31 7.85 -13.24
C TYR A 288 -9.34 6.92 -14.47
N ILE A 289 -10.11 5.84 -14.41
CA ILE A 289 -10.19 4.83 -15.46
C ILE A 289 -10.75 5.45 -16.75
N SER A 290 -11.86 6.18 -16.66
CA SER A 290 -12.50 6.79 -17.82
C SER A 290 -11.61 7.81 -18.52
N ARG A 291 -10.89 8.62 -17.75
CA ARG A 291 -9.89 9.56 -18.24
C ARG A 291 -8.74 8.84 -18.94
N THR A 292 -8.18 7.81 -18.30
CA THR A 292 -7.06 7.03 -18.85
C THR A 292 -7.46 6.30 -20.14
N ILE A 293 -8.65 5.69 -20.20
CA ILE A 293 -9.17 5.07 -21.43
C ILE A 293 -9.33 6.11 -22.53
N THR A 294 -9.86 7.29 -22.21
CA THR A 294 -10.04 8.37 -23.19
C THR A 294 -8.71 8.85 -23.77
N GLN A 295 -7.68 8.95 -22.93
CA GLN A 295 -6.33 9.31 -23.36
C GLN A 295 -5.69 8.20 -24.22
N LEU A 296 -5.83 6.93 -23.84
CA LEU A 296 -5.36 5.79 -24.63
C LEU A 296 -5.99 5.75 -26.04
N GLU A 297 -7.31 5.99 -26.14
CA GLU A 297 -8.01 6.04 -27.44
C GLU A 297 -7.53 7.19 -28.34
N LYS A 298 -6.98 8.25 -27.75
CA LYS A 298 -6.37 9.38 -28.47
C LYS A 298 -4.87 9.19 -28.76
N GLY A 299 -4.25 8.13 -28.24
CA GLY A 299 -2.80 7.92 -28.31
C GLY A 299 -2.00 8.89 -27.43
N GLU A 300 -2.63 9.46 -26.41
CA GLU A 300 -1.97 10.37 -25.45
C GLU A 300 -1.18 9.56 -24.40
N PRO A 301 -0.10 10.11 -23.84
CA PRO A 301 0.64 9.45 -22.77
C PRO A 301 -0.20 9.31 -21.50
N VAL A 302 -0.11 8.16 -20.84
CA VAL A 302 -0.81 7.83 -19.60
C VAL A 302 0.15 7.36 -18.53
N THR A 303 -0.24 7.51 -17.27
CA THR A 303 0.49 7.02 -16.09
C THR A 303 -0.14 5.75 -15.52
N GLY A 304 0.50 5.14 -14.53
CA GLY A 304 -0.03 3.96 -13.85
C GLY A 304 0.21 2.64 -14.57
N GLN A 305 0.94 2.64 -15.69
CA GLN A 305 1.34 1.39 -16.34
C GLN A 305 2.30 0.60 -15.45
N VAL A 306 1.98 -0.66 -15.26
CA VAL A 306 2.75 -1.59 -14.45
C VAL A 306 3.95 -2.10 -15.27
N ASP A 307 5.13 -1.96 -14.71
CA ASP A 307 6.33 -2.66 -15.21
C ASP A 307 6.32 -4.10 -14.65
N ARG A 308 5.89 -5.05 -15.48
CA ARG A 308 5.76 -6.47 -15.08
C ARG A 308 7.09 -7.08 -14.63
N ALA A 309 8.21 -6.65 -15.18
CA ALA A 309 9.55 -7.13 -14.81
C ALA A 309 9.97 -6.61 -13.43
N ARG A 310 9.53 -5.40 -13.08
CA ARG A 310 9.79 -4.79 -11.77
C ARG A 310 8.82 -5.22 -10.69
N GLY A 311 7.63 -5.70 -11.06
CA GLY A 311 6.60 -6.16 -10.15
C GLY A 311 5.65 -5.06 -9.64
N TYR A 312 5.70 -3.84 -10.21
CA TYR A 312 4.78 -2.73 -9.82
C TYR A 312 4.73 -1.59 -10.83
#